data_7dc80ed5d428dae5baa8cf4725d49590
#
_entry.id   7dc80ed5d428dae5baa8cf4725d49590
#
_cell.length_a   1.000
_cell.length_b   1.000
_cell.length_c   1.000
_cell.angle_alpha   90.00
_cell.angle_beta   90.00
_cell.angle_gamma   90.00
#
_symmetry.space_group_name_H-M   'P 1'
#
loop_
_entity.id
_entity.type
_entity.pdbx_description
1 polymer ?
#
loop_
_entity_poly.entity_id
_entity_poly.type
_entity_poly.pdbx_seq_one_letter_code
_entity_poly.pdbx_strand_id
1 'polypeptide(L)'
;FKFGIDLETYFHALMTRITGLTGFFSFFSTYRLIKFMKKFDPDVVHLHELHAYFVNYGTVIKYLKKNNIKTVWTFHCEFMYTGKCGHAYECDRWQTECNQCPQLRNYPKSLFFDFTKIMYLHKKRLFANFDNLIIVTPSKWLGLRVKKSFFKERCIEVINNGIDTENIFYPRDTTRLKEKLGINNEKVVLAVAP
;
A
#
# COMPACT_ATOMS: atom_id res chain seq x y z
N PHE A 1 -17.15 3.16 9.33
CA PHE A 1 -18.03 2.87 8.19
C PHE A 1 -17.42 1.74 7.34
N LYS A 2 -18.08 0.57 7.25
CA LYS A 2 -17.68 -0.54 6.39
C LYS A 2 -18.30 -0.34 4.99
N PHE A 3 -17.50 -0.09 3.96
CA PHE A 3 -17.97 0.10 2.58
C PHE A 3 -17.74 -1.14 1.69
N GLY A 4 -16.81 -2.02 2.05
CA GLY A 4 -16.50 -3.23 1.29
C GLY A 4 -17.66 -4.22 1.25
N ILE A 5 -17.76 -4.95 0.14
CA ILE A 5 -18.73 -6.01 -0.12
C ILE A 5 -17.94 -7.31 -0.30
N ASP A 6 -18.20 -8.30 0.54
CA ASP A 6 -17.38 -9.53 0.61
C ASP A 6 -17.39 -10.29 -0.73
N LEU A 7 -18.55 -10.44 -1.37
CA LEU A 7 -18.66 -11.09 -2.68
C LEU A 7 -17.84 -10.39 -3.75
N GLU A 8 -17.86 -9.04 -3.77
CA GLU A 8 -17.06 -8.25 -4.70
C GLU A 8 -15.55 -8.38 -4.41
N THR A 9 -15.18 -8.51 -3.14
CA THR A 9 -13.80 -8.75 -2.72
C THR A 9 -13.28 -10.08 -3.24
N TYR A 10 -14.04 -11.15 -3.14
CA TYR A 10 -13.67 -12.47 -3.71
C TYR A 10 -13.58 -12.43 -5.23
N PHE A 11 -14.54 -11.78 -5.90
CA PHE A 11 -14.49 -11.59 -7.35
C PHE A 11 -13.25 -10.80 -7.77
N HIS A 12 -12.95 -9.70 -7.08
CA HIS A 12 -11.76 -8.89 -7.33
C HIS A 12 -10.47 -9.71 -7.15
N ALA A 13 -10.38 -10.49 -6.07
CA ALA A 13 -9.23 -11.36 -5.81
C ALA A 13 -9.03 -12.39 -6.93
N LEU A 14 -10.13 -13.02 -7.39
CA LEU A 14 -10.11 -13.97 -8.50
C LEU A 14 -9.62 -13.31 -9.79
N MET A 15 -10.23 -12.18 -10.16
CA MET A 15 -9.86 -11.44 -11.37
C MET A 15 -8.42 -10.94 -11.33
N THR A 16 -7.95 -10.50 -10.15
CA THR A 16 -6.53 -10.15 -9.97
C THR A 16 -5.61 -11.33 -10.19
N ARG A 17 -5.95 -12.52 -9.68
CA ARG A 17 -5.14 -13.74 -9.91
C ARG A 17 -5.07 -14.14 -11.37
N ILE A 18 -6.14 -13.94 -12.12
CA ILE A 18 -6.20 -14.23 -13.55
C ILE A 18 -5.39 -13.19 -14.34
N THR A 19 -5.61 -11.91 -14.08
CA THR A 19 -5.13 -10.80 -14.93
C THR A 19 -3.92 -10.05 -14.37
N GLY A 20 -3.71 -10.06 -13.05
CA GLY A 20 -2.73 -9.20 -12.37
C GLY A 20 -3.21 -7.76 -12.15
N LEU A 21 -4.42 -7.39 -12.58
CA LEU A 21 -4.98 -6.03 -12.47
C LEU A 21 -5.55 -5.77 -11.07
N THR A 22 -4.68 -5.68 -10.08
CA THR A 22 -5.06 -5.37 -8.69
C THR A 22 -5.60 -3.96 -8.56
N GLY A 23 -6.73 -3.81 -7.86
CA GLY A 23 -7.33 -2.49 -7.60
C GLY A 23 -8.22 -1.98 -8.74
N PHE A 24 -8.74 -2.87 -9.60
CA PHE A 24 -9.60 -2.49 -10.73
C PHE A 24 -11.06 -2.96 -10.59
N PHE A 25 -11.36 -4.02 -9.84
CA PHE A 25 -12.64 -4.75 -9.94
C PHE A 25 -13.65 -4.48 -8.82
N SER A 26 -13.37 -3.59 -7.87
CA SER A 26 -14.31 -3.23 -6.78
C SER A 26 -15.12 -1.98 -7.15
N PHE A 27 -16.19 -2.13 -7.91
CA PHE A 27 -16.99 -1.01 -8.42
C PHE A 27 -18.01 -0.52 -7.38
N PHE A 28 -18.80 -1.42 -6.83
CA PHE A 28 -19.86 -1.10 -5.86
C PHE A 28 -19.30 -0.60 -4.52
N SER A 29 -18.28 -1.27 -4.01
CA SER A 29 -17.57 -0.85 -2.79
C SER A 29 -16.98 0.55 -2.95
N THR A 30 -16.37 0.84 -4.11
CA THR A 30 -15.82 2.16 -4.41
C THR A 30 -16.92 3.21 -4.56
N TYR A 31 -18.04 2.88 -5.19
CA TYR A 31 -19.19 3.79 -5.28
C TYR A 31 -19.73 4.15 -3.89
N ARG A 32 -19.88 3.17 -2.99
CA ARG A 32 -20.30 3.39 -1.59
C ARG A 32 -19.33 4.30 -0.84
N LEU A 33 -18.02 4.07 -1.01
CA LEU A 33 -16.99 4.93 -0.41
C LEU A 33 -17.10 6.38 -0.91
N ILE A 34 -17.22 6.58 -2.22
CA ILE A 34 -17.33 7.92 -2.81
C ILE A 34 -18.63 8.60 -2.37
N LYS A 35 -19.74 7.86 -2.30
CA LYS A 35 -21.01 8.38 -1.80
C LYS A 35 -20.89 8.82 -0.33
N PHE A 36 -20.18 8.06 0.49
CA PHE A 36 -19.87 8.41 1.87
C PHE A 36 -19.01 9.68 1.95
N MET A 37 -17.90 9.74 1.19
CA MET A 37 -17.03 10.94 1.15
C MET A 37 -17.80 12.19 0.73
N LYS A 38 -18.68 12.08 -0.27
CA LYS A 38 -19.55 13.21 -0.69
C LYS A 38 -20.48 13.70 0.41
N LYS A 39 -21.02 12.78 1.23
CA LYS A 39 -21.90 13.13 2.35
C LYS A 39 -21.13 13.69 3.54
N PHE A 40 -19.94 13.15 3.78
CA PHE A 40 -19.09 13.54 4.92
C PHE A 40 -18.37 14.86 4.68
N ASP A 41 -18.10 15.19 3.40
CA ASP A 41 -17.44 16.41 2.93
C ASP A 41 -16.11 16.71 3.65
N PRO A 42 -15.10 15.82 3.56
CA PRO A 42 -13.88 15.96 4.33
C PRO A 42 -12.97 17.06 3.78
N ASP A 43 -12.38 17.87 4.65
CA ASP A 43 -11.34 18.85 4.31
C ASP A 43 -10.01 18.14 3.89
N VAL A 44 -9.74 17.00 4.51
CA VAL A 44 -8.53 16.20 4.28
C VAL A 44 -8.90 14.72 4.25
N VAL A 45 -8.33 13.98 3.28
CA VAL A 45 -8.43 12.53 3.22
C VAL A 45 -7.07 11.91 3.48
N HIS A 46 -6.96 11.10 4.52
CA HIS A 46 -5.77 10.32 4.79
C HIS A 46 -5.96 8.87 4.31
N LEU A 47 -5.13 8.47 3.36
CA LEU A 47 -5.17 7.14 2.76
C LEU A 47 -4.05 6.27 3.31
N HIS A 48 -4.36 5.01 3.55
CA HIS A 48 -3.42 3.92 3.75
C HIS A 48 -3.69 2.86 2.69
N GLU A 49 -2.82 1.92 2.50
CA GLU A 49 -2.90 0.75 1.60
C GLU A 49 -4.25 0.51 0.86
N LEU A 50 -4.33 0.91 -0.41
CA LEU A 50 -5.52 0.68 -1.23
C LEU A 50 -5.37 -0.50 -2.21
N HIS A 51 -4.36 -1.34 -2.07
CA HIS A 51 -4.07 -2.42 -3.03
C HIS A 51 -4.73 -3.77 -2.68
N ALA A 52 -5.41 -3.88 -1.55
CA ALA A 52 -6.26 -5.03 -1.28
C ALA A 52 -7.53 -4.99 -2.16
N TYR A 53 -8.25 -6.10 -2.23
CA TYR A 53 -9.32 -6.35 -3.20
C TYR A 53 -10.66 -5.68 -2.85
N PHE A 54 -10.66 -4.54 -2.20
CA PHE A 54 -11.87 -3.89 -1.68
C PHE A 54 -12.19 -2.54 -2.32
N VAL A 55 -11.30 -1.99 -3.16
CA VAL A 55 -11.48 -0.67 -3.77
C VAL A 55 -10.85 -0.58 -5.15
N ASN A 56 -11.44 0.22 -6.03
CA ASN A 56 -10.82 0.68 -7.25
C ASN A 56 -10.07 1.99 -6.95
N TYR A 57 -8.75 1.88 -6.71
CA TYR A 57 -7.93 3.04 -6.33
C TYR A 57 -7.94 4.13 -7.41
N GLY A 58 -8.01 3.74 -8.69
CA GLY A 58 -8.04 4.69 -9.80
C GLY A 58 -9.26 5.61 -9.74
N THR A 59 -10.42 5.07 -9.42
CA THR A 59 -11.66 5.84 -9.26
C THR A 59 -11.61 6.76 -8.04
N VAL A 60 -11.04 6.28 -6.92
CA VAL A 60 -10.84 7.11 -5.71
C VAL A 60 -9.92 8.29 -6.01
N ILE A 61 -8.75 8.05 -6.61
CA ILE A 61 -7.78 9.11 -6.94
C ILE A 61 -8.40 10.14 -7.89
N LYS A 62 -9.12 9.70 -8.92
CA LYS A 62 -9.83 10.60 -9.85
C LYS A 62 -10.84 11.47 -9.12
N TYR A 63 -11.58 10.91 -8.16
CA TYR A 63 -12.54 11.66 -7.35
C TYR A 63 -11.82 12.72 -6.48
N LEU A 64 -10.75 12.37 -5.77
CA LEU A 64 -9.99 13.29 -4.93
C LEU A 64 -9.39 14.44 -5.75
N LYS A 65 -8.80 14.14 -6.89
CA LYS A 65 -8.26 15.15 -7.83
C LYS A 65 -9.34 16.08 -8.35
N LYS A 66 -10.45 15.52 -8.85
CA LYS A 66 -11.53 16.30 -9.45
C LYS A 66 -12.15 17.29 -8.45
N ASN A 67 -12.22 16.92 -7.18
CA ASN A 67 -12.79 17.77 -6.13
C ASN A 67 -11.74 18.57 -5.35
N ASN A 68 -10.48 18.53 -5.80
CA ASN A 68 -9.36 19.26 -5.21
C ASN A 68 -9.17 18.98 -3.70
N ILE A 69 -9.46 17.76 -3.25
CA ILE A 69 -9.40 17.37 -1.83
C ILE A 69 -7.94 17.19 -1.42
N LYS A 70 -7.54 17.83 -0.34
CA LYS A 70 -6.22 17.64 0.28
C LYS A 70 -6.07 16.18 0.67
N THR A 71 -4.99 15.55 0.22
CA THR A 71 -4.79 14.12 0.41
C THR A 71 -3.42 13.83 1.01
N VAL A 72 -3.42 13.13 2.12
CA VAL A 72 -2.22 12.52 2.71
C VAL A 72 -2.28 11.04 2.41
N TRP A 73 -1.21 10.46 1.88
CA TRP A 73 -1.19 9.03 1.60
C TRP A 73 0.05 8.37 2.21
N THR A 74 -0.17 7.56 3.23
CA THR A 74 0.89 6.76 3.82
C THR A 74 1.10 5.48 3.00
N PHE A 75 2.26 5.38 2.35
CA PHE A 75 2.70 4.17 1.66
C PHE A 75 3.36 3.24 2.67
N HIS A 76 2.81 2.04 2.86
CA HIS A 76 3.42 0.99 3.68
C HIS A 76 4.17 -0.05 2.83
N CYS A 77 4.03 0.03 1.50
CA CYS A 77 4.66 -0.86 0.56
C CYS A 77 4.95 -0.15 -0.78
N GLU A 78 5.47 -0.87 -1.75
CA GLU A 78 5.92 -0.33 -3.03
C GLU A 78 4.85 -0.37 -4.13
N PHE A 79 3.63 -0.82 -3.82
CA PHE A 79 2.60 -1.05 -4.83
C PHE A 79 2.25 0.20 -5.65
N MET A 80 2.20 1.38 -5.04
CA MET A 80 1.69 2.59 -5.72
C MET A 80 2.64 3.13 -6.79
N TYR A 81 3.92 2.77 -6.75
CA TYR A 81 4.89 3.21 -7.77
C TYR A 81 5.50 2.06 -8.59
N THR A 82 5.09 0.84 -8.36
CA THR A 82 5.47 -0.33 -9.16
C THR A 82 4.37 -0.74 -10.15
N GLY A 83 4.64 -1.69 -11.04
CA GLY A 83 3.61 -2.28 -11.89
C GLY A 83 2.56 -3.04 -11.07
N LYS A 84 3.01 -3.92 -10.14
CA LYS A 84 2.12 -4.76 -9.33
C LYS A 84 2.66 -5.07 -7.93
N CYS A 85 3.98 -4.98 -7.74
CA CYS A 85 4.62 -5.52 -6.54
C CYS A 85 4.32 -4.68 -5.29
N GLY A 86 3.98 -5.35 -4.18
CA GLY A 86 4.03 -4.74 -2.85
C GLY A 86 5.47 -4.59 -2.37
N HIS A 87 6.36 -5.53 -2.76
CA HIS A 87 7.79 -5.49 -2.52
C HIS A 87 8.54 -5.86 -3.80
N ALA A 88 9.40 -4.97 -4.27
CA ALA A 88 10.13 -5.17 -5.52
C ALA A 88 11.41 -6.00 -5.32
N TYR A 89 11.87 -6.22 -4.08
CA TYR A 89 13.13 -6.91 -3.75
C TYR A 89 14.30 -6.37 -4.58
N GLU A 90 15.01 -7.22 -5.29
CA GLU A 90 16.15 -6.86 -6.17
C GLU A 90 15.74 -6.25 -7.52
N CYS A 91 14.44 -6.22 -7.83
CA CYS A 91 13.97 -5.64 -9.08
C CYS A 91 13.94 -4.11 -8.99
N ASP A 92 14.56 -3.43 -9.93
CA ASP A 92 14.65 -1.97 -10.02
C ASP A 92 13.93 -1.37 -11.25
N ARG A 93 13.27 -2.19 -12.06
CA ARG A 93 12.54 -1.77 -13.29
C ARG A 93 11.52 -0.66 -13.03
N TRP A 94 10.94 -0.63 -11.83
CA TRP A 94 9.98 0.40 -11.41
C TRP A 94 10.56 1.83 -11.40
N GLN A 95 11.87 1.98 -11.41
CA GLN A 95 12.51 3.31 -11.47
C GLN A 95 12.31 3.96 -12.86
N THR A 96 12.23 3.17 -13.90
CA THR A 96 12.04 3.63 -15.28
C THR A 96 10.69 3.22 -15.85
N GLU A 97 10.46 1.93 -16.03
CA GLU A 97 9.20 1.35 -16.49
C GLU A 97 9.11 -0.14 -16.11
N CYS A 98 8.07 -0.54 -15.38
CA CYS A 98 7.78 -1.96 -15.18
C CYS A 98 7.34 -2.62 -16.49
N ASN A 99 7.97 -3.73 -16.82
CA ASN A 99 7.68 -4.55 -18.01
C ASN A 99 8.30 -5.93 -17.83
N GLN A 100 7.77 -6.99 -18.47
CA GLN A 100 8.31 -8.36 -18.39
C GLN A 100 8.65 -8.76 -16.95
N CYS A 101 7.65 -8.77 -16.07
CA CYS A 101 7.83 -8.84 -14.63
C CYS A 101 8.50 -10.15 -14.19
N PRO A 102 9.70 -10.10 -13.56
CA PRO A 102 10.37 -11.31 -13.06
C PRO A 102 9.65 -11.93 -11.86
N GLN A 103 8.75 -11.16 -11.22
CA GLN A 103 8.02 -11.55 -10.02
C GLN A 103 6.51 -11.73 -10.30
N LEU A 104 6.14 -12.11 -11.53
CA LEU A 104 4.74 -12.18 -11.94
C LEU A 104 3.91 -13.11 -11.05
N ARG A 105 4.52 -14.20 -10.57
CA ARG A 105 3.88 -15.19 -9.69
C ARG A 105 3.97 -14.88 -8.20
N ASN A 106 4.71 -13.83 -7.80
CA ASN A 106 4.73 -13.36 -6.42
C ASN A 106 3.49 -12.51 -6.12
N TYR A 107 3.22 -12.29 -4.82
CA TYR A 107 2.05 -11.51 -4.40
C TYR A 107 2.14 -10.04 -4.83
N PRO A 108 1.04 -9.46 -5.32
CA PRO A 108 -0.21 -10.09 -5.80
C PRO A 108 0.04 -10.90 -7.08
N LYS A 109 -0.41 -12.18 -7.10
CA LYS A 109 -0.12 -13.10 -8.21
C LYS A 109 -0.89 -12.73 -9.48
N SER A 110 -0.23 -12.85 -10.63
CA SER A 110 -0.88 -12.97 -11.94
C SER A 110 -0.49 -14.32 -12.55
N LEU A 111 -1.49 -15.11 -12.96
CA LEU A 111 -1.26 -16.47 -13.44
C LEU A 111 -1.06 -16.53 -14.95
N PHE A 112 -1.76 -15.68 -15.71
CA PHE A 112 -1.83 -15.79 -17.16
C PHE A 112 -1.28 -14.57 -17.91
N PHE A 113 -1.42 -13.36 -17.36
CA PHE A 113 -1.09 -12.14 -18.10
C PHE A 113 -0.07 -11.28 -17.36
N ASP A 114 0.81 -10.63 -18.11
CA ASP A 114 1.69 -9.60 -17.60
C ASP A 114 1.21 -8.21 -18.05
N PHE A 115 0.38 -7.60 -17.23
CA PHE A 115 -0.08 -6.22 -17.42
C PHE A 115 0.71 -5.21 -16.58
N THR A 116 1.91 -5.56 -16.11
CA THR A 116 2.71 -4.69 -15.23
C THR A 116 3.08 -3.36 -15.89
N LYS A 117 3.36 -3.36 -17.19
CA LYS A 117 3.59 -2.13 -17.96
C LYS A 117 2.34 -1.24 -17.98
N ILE A 118 1.20 -1.82 -18.28
CA ILE A 118 -0.08 -1.09 -18.34
C ILE A 118 -0.41 -0.50 -16.97
N MET A 119 -0.28 -1.28 -15.90
CA MET A 119 -0.53 -0.81 -14.54
C MET A 119 0.45 0.28 -14.10
N TYR A 120 1.73 0.14 -14.42
CA TYR A 120 2.73 1.16 -14.14
C TYR A 120 2.39 2.49 -14.83
N LEU A 121 2.15 2.45 -16.14
CA LEU A 121 1.80 3.64 -16.93
C LEU A 121 0.46 4.25 -16.47
N HIS A 122 -0.52 3.40 -16.13
CA HIS A 122 -1.80 3.85 -15.57
C HIS A 122 -1.58 4.63 -14.28
N LYS A 123 -0.82 4.09 -13.33
CA LYS A 123 -0.50 4.77 -12.06
C LYS A 123 0.25 6.08 -12.30
N LYS A 124 1.29 6.06 -13.12
CA LYS A 124 2.07 7.26 -13.47
C LYS A 124 1.17 8.38 -14.02
N ARG A 125 0.25 8.07 -14.93
CA ARG A 125 -0.72 9.04 -15.47
C ARG A 125 -1.75 9.49 -14.42
N LEU A 126 -2.21 8.55 -13.59
CA LEU A 126 -3.21 8.81 -12.55
C LEU A 126 -2.71 9.83 -11.52
N PHE A 127 -1.44 9.71 -11.11
CA PHE A 127 -0.82 10.62 -10.16
C PHE A 127 -0.25 11.90 -10.78
N ALA A 128 -0.14 11.98 -12.11
CA ALA A 128 0.24 13.21 -12.77
C ALA A 128 -0.74 14.34 -12.39
N ASN A 129 -0.22 15.55 -12.12
CA ASN A 129 -1.01 16.74 -11.75
C ASN A 129 -1.96 16.50 -10.55
N PHE A 130 -1.50 15.75 -9.55
CA PHE A 130 -2.22 15.61 -8.28
C PHE A 130 -1.50 16.46 -7.22
N ASP A 131 -1.67 17.78 -7.29
CA ASP A 131 -0.85 18.75 -6.54
C ASP A 131 -1.17 18.75 -5.04
N ASN A 132 -2.41 18.42 -4.66
CA ASN A 132 -2.84 18.31 -3.26
C ASN A 132 -2.51 16.96 -2.61
N LEU A 133 -1.51 16.23 -3.11
CA LEU A 133 -1.05 14.96 -2.56
C LEU A 133 0.27 15.14 -1.80
N ILE A 134 0.26 14.76 -0.54
CA ILE A 134 1.46 14.55 0.29
C ILE A 134 1.63 13.06 0.49
N ILE A 135 2.83 12.54 0.21
CA ILE A 135 3.17 11.14 0.43
C ILE A 135 3.91 11.02 1.76
N VAL A 136 3.46 10.10 2.60
CA VAL A 136 4.12 9.74 3.85
C VAL A 136 4.69 8.34 3.74
N THR A 137 5.87 8.11 4.31
CA THR A 137 6.47 6.78 4.40
C THR A 137 6.91 6.49 5.84
N PRO A 138 6.72 5.24 6.34
CA PRO A 138 7.06 4.90 7.73
C PRO A 138 8.56 4.69 7.96
N SER A 139 9.38 4.81 6.93
CA SER A 139 10.83 4.67 7.04
C SER A 139 11.58 5.49 5.99
N LYS A 140 12.80 5.89 6.34
CA LYS A 140 13.73 6.55 5.39
C LYS A 140 14.01 5.68 4.15
N TRP A 141 14.12 4.36 4.35
CA TRP A 141 14.34 3.41 3.26
C TRP A 141 13.25 3.52 2.20
N LEU A 142 11.98 3.42 2.60
CA LEU A 142 10.85 3.51 1.67
C LEU A 142 10.77 4.91 1.03
N GLY A 143 10.99 5.98 1.81
CA GLY A 143 11.01 7.35 1.30
C GLY A 143 12.05 7.56 0.19
N LEU A 144 13.26 7.02 0.37
CA LEU A 144 14.31 7.04 -0.64
C LEU A 144 13.92 6.26 -1.91
N ARG A 145 13.22 5.14 -1.78
CA ARG A 145 12.72 4.38 -2.92
C ARG A 145 11.61 5.15 -3.65
N VAL A 146 10.66 5.73 -2.95
CA VAL A 146 9.62 6.60 -3.55
C VAL A 146 10.25 7.74 -4.34
N LYS A 147 11.30 8.38 -3.82
CA LYS A 147 12.06 9.45 -4.51
C LYS A 147 12.76 8.98 -5.79
N LYS A 148 13.07 7.70 -5.93
CA LYS A 148 13.64 7.13 -7.17
C LYS A 148 12.58 6.74 -8.21
N SER A 149 11.29 6.84 -7.87
CA SER A 149 10.17 6.50 -8.75
C SER A 149 9.64 7.72 -9.51
N PHE A 150 8.52 7.56 -10.21
CA PHE A 150 7.82 8.68 -10.84
C PHE A 150 7.23 9.70 -9.85
N PHE A 151 7.37 9.48 -8.54
CA PHE A 151 7.03 10.44 -7.50
C PHE A 151 8.19 11.38 -7.09
N LYS A 152 9.34 11.34 -7.76
CA LYS A 152 10.56 12.07 -7.39
C LYS A 152 10.36 13.57 -7.09
N GLU A 153 9.43 14.22 -7.79
CA GLU A 153 9.12 15.65 -7.64
C GLU A 153 7.99 15.93 -6.62
N ARG A 154 7.48 14.89 -5.94
CA ARG A 154 6.40 15.06 -4.95
C ARG A 154 6.96 15.36 -3.56
N CYS A 155 6.13 16.02 -2.74
CA CYS A 155 6.39 16.14 -1.32
C CYS A 155 6.32 14.74 -0.68
N ILE A 156 7.42 14.30 -0.06
CA ILE A 156 7.55 13.00 0.60
C ILE A 156 8.08 13.24 1.99
N GLU A 157 7.26 12.88 2.99
CA GLU A 157 7.59 12.99 4.39
C GLU A 157 7.87 11.61 4.98
N VAL A 158 8.79 11.56 5.96
CA VAL A 158 9.08 10.33 6.70
C VAL A 158 8.51 10.48 8.10
N ILE A 159 7.45 9.72 8.37
CA ILE A 159 6.80 9.68 9.68
C ILE A 159 6.73 8.22 10.11
N ASN A 160 7.54 7.85 11.10
CA ASN A 160 7.60 6.48 11.61
C ASN A 160 6.25 6.06 12.22
N ASN A 161 5.93 4.77 12.14
CA ASN A 161 4.76 4.23 12.83
C ASN A 161 4.89 4.43 14.34
N GLY A 162 3.83 4.92 14.97
CA GLY A 162 3.75 5.04 16.42
C GLY A 162 3.55 3.67 17.08
N ILE A 163 4.12 3.51 18.26
CA ILE A 163 3.88 2.37 19.15
C ILE A 163 3.57 2.88 20.56
N ASP A 164 2.74 2.14 21.28
CA ASP A 164 2.44 2.42 22.69
C ASP A 164 3.60 1.94 23.58
N THR A 165 4.49 2.86 23.91
CA THR A 165 5.67 2.59 24.76
C THR A 165 5.38 2.61 26.25
N GLU A 166 4.20 3.09 26.65
CA GLU A 166 3.82 3.20 28.05
C GLU A 166 3.10 1.94 28.55
N ASN A 167 2.17 1.40 27.74
CA ASN A 167 1.28 0.32 28.16
C ASN A 167 1.60 -1.04 27.52
N ILE A 168 2.19 -1.06 26.31
CA ILE A 168 2.40 -2.29 25.55
C ILE A 168 3.88 -2.61 25.37
N PHE A 169 4.65 -1.70 24.80
CA PHE A 169 6.06 -1.90 24.44
C PHE A 169 7.01 -1.24 25.42
N TYR A 170 7.02 -1.70 26.67
CA TYR A 170 7.94 -1.22 27.71
C TYR A 170 8.77 -2.37 28.29
N PRO A 171 9.95 -2.09 28.88
CA PRO A 171 10.76 -3.12 29.53
C PRO A 171 9.98 -3.84 30.62
N ARG A 172 9.98 -5.15 30.59
CA ARG A 172 9.30 -6.02 31.56
C ARG A 172 10.31 -6.96 32.21
N ASP A 173 10.01 -7.40 33.44
CA ASP A 173 10.74 -8.52 34.03
C ASP A 173 10.48 -9.80 33.21
N THR A 174 11.55 -10.35 32.66
CA THR A 174 11.53 -11.55 31.83
C THR A 174 12.05 -12.80 32.54
N THR A 175 12.35 -12.73 33.85
CA THR A 175 12.98 -13.81 34.61
C THR A 175 12.23 -15.12 34.48
N ARG A 176 10.92 -15.13 34.78
CA ARG A 176 10.07 -16.32 34.62
C ARG A 176 10.01 -16.89 33.21
N LEU A 177 10.03 -16.01 32.19
CA LEU A 177 10.01 -16.44 30.79
C LEU A 177 11.33 -17.11 30.42
N LYS A 178 12.45 -16.52 30.86
CA LYS A 178 13.80 -17.08 30.65
C LYS A 178 13.93 -18.45 31.30
N GLU A 179 13.52 -18.57 32.56
CA GLU A 179 13.49 -19.85 33.28
C GLU A 179 12.67 -20.92 32.53
N LYS A 180 11.45 -20.56 32.10
CA LYS A 180 10.57 -21.46 31.35
C LYS A 180 11.18 -21.93 30.04
N LEU A 181 11.97 -21.09 29.38
CA LEU A 181 12.62 -21.40 28.11
C LEU A 181 14.05 -21.96 28.28
N GLY A 182 14.53 -22.11 29.50
CA GLY A 182 15.89 -22.60 29.79
C GLY A 182 16.99 -21.64 29.35
N ILE A 183 16.68 -20.33 29.26
CA ILE A 183 17.62 -19.30 28.81
C ILE A 183 18.35 -18.75 30.05
N ASN A 184 19.67 -18.96 30.13
CA ASN A 184 20.51 -18.45 31.22
C ASN A 184 21.27 -17.18 30.76
N ASN A 185 22.35 -17.36 30.01
CA ASN A 185 23.24 -16.30 29.55
C ASN A 185 23.32 -16.17 28.04
N GLU A 186 22.49 -16.91 27.31
CA GLU A 186 22.48 -16.91 25.85
C GLU A 186 21.98 -15.56 25.30
N LYS A 187 22.55 -15.16 24.17
CA LYS A 187 22.02 -14.05 23.37
C LYS A 187 20.75 -14.52 22.67
N VAL A 188 19.64 -13.83 22.93
CA VAL A 188 18.35 -14.15 22.32
C VAL A 188 18.14 -13.30 21.07
N VAL A 189 17.83 -13.95 19.95
CA VAL A 189 17.37 -13.29 18.73
C VAL A 189 15.90 -13.65 18.55
N LEU A 190 15.04 -12.65 18.57
CA LEU A 190 13.61 -12.81 18.34
C LEU A 190 13.26 -12.37 16.92
N ALA A 191 12.58 -13.24 16.17
CA ALA A 191 11.94 -12.90 14.91
C ALA A 191 10.43 -13.06 15.07
N VAL A 192 9.68 -12.04 14.62
CA VAL A 192 8.21 -12.08 14.59
C VAL A 192 7.79 -11.98 13.12
N ALA A 193 7.07 -12.99 12.65
CA ALA A 193 6.52 -13.03 11.30
C ALA A 193 5.00 -13.21 11.36
N PRO A 194 4.23 -12.64 10.41
CA PRO A 194 2.78 -12.85 10.31
C PRO A 194 2.43 -14.27 9.90
#